data_398d54996c0c502738eef57bf6fefcf6
#
_entry.id   398d54996c0c502738eef57bf6fefcf6
#
_cell.length_a   1.000
_cell.length_b   1.000
_cell.length_c   1.000
_cell.angle_alpha   90.00
_cell.angle_beta   90.00
_cell.angle_gamma   90.00
#
_symmetry.space_group_name_H-M   'P 1'
#
loop_
_entity.id
_entity.type
_entity.pdbx_description
1 polymer ?
#
loop_
_entity_poly.entity_id
_entity_poly.type
_entity_poly.pdbx_seq_one_letter_code
_entity_poly.pdbx_strand_id
1 'polypeptide(L)'
;MKGQTAHCDWKSAPRKKPFPCDRYKHACVVCRGFVYLHGGRNTTSLRDFWQYNIVKNEWEMLDYTKDGPEELEEHSMVAYKGNLYIFGGMMDSAFTETKSPLWIYDIDSARWTECRNVPAETESLAPANRKGHSAVVYQSSMYIYGGYLGIKGISQEFWTFHFDTRKWLCVSSPSHNTGPGPRHGHSAVVYQTGMYLFGGLMGLSEQKDLWKWDFVSSSWSNIRTSQGPPPVVGHASIVYKGSMLVFGGGISNSSPNDDLWKYHFHTQTWK
;
A
#
# COMPACT_ATOMS: atom_id res chain seq x y z
N MET A 1 34.88 -10.86 -17.68
CA MET A 1 33.59 -10.89 -18.40
C MET A 1 32.76 -9.75 -17.83
N LYS A 2 32.52 -8.69 -18.63
CA LYS A 2 31.69 -7.55 -18.22
C LYS A 2 30.24 -8.02 -18.19
N GLY A 3 29.63 -8.05 -17.01
CA GLY A 3 28.22 -8.36 -16.86
C GLY A 3 27.40 -7.35 -17.64
N GLN A 4 26.57 -7.82 -18.56
CA GLN A 4 25.55 -7.01 -19.22
C GLN A 4 24.57 -6.54 -18.13
N THR A 5 24.63 -5.26 -17.80
CA THR A 5 23.55 -4.57 -17.09
C THR A 5 22.34 -4.61 -18.01
N ALA A 6 21.30 -5.33 -17.60
CA ALA A 6 20.02 -5.26 -18.30
C ALA A 6 19.50 -3.82 -18.19
N HIS A 7 19.57 -3.05 -19.26
CA HIS A 7 18.92 -1.75 -19.34
C HIS A 7 17.42 -1.96 -19.25
N CYS A 8 16.80 -1.41 -18.21
CA CYS A 8 15.35 -1.25 -18.15
C CYS A 8 14.98 -0.03 -19.00
N ASP A 9 14.40 -0.26 -20.16
CA ASP A 9 13.89 0.83 -20.98
C ASP A 9 12.49 1.24 -20.52
N TRP A 10 12.37 2.46 -20.01
CA TRP A 10 11.08 3.07 -19.72
C TRP A 10 10.39 3.47 -21.03
N LYS A 11 9.13 3.07 -21.18
CA LYS A 11 8.29 3.49 -22.29
C LYS A 11 7.06 4.18 -21.77
N SER A 12 6.76 5.37 -22.32
CA SER A 12 5.51 6.06 -22.01
C SER A 12 4.33 5.27 -22.57
N ALA A 13 3.34 4.98 -21.73
CA ALA A 13 2.08 4.42 -22.21
C ALA A 13 1.35 5.45 -23.08
N PRO A 14 0.58 5.01 -24.13
CA PRO A 14 -0.18 5.94 -24.96
C PRO A 14 -1.15 6.79 -24.14
N ARG A 15 -1.11 8.10 -24.33
CA ARG A 15 -2.04 9.05 -23.68
C ARG A 15 -3.22 9.35 -24.60
N LYS A 16 -4.22 8.50 -24.59
CA LYS A 16 -5.52 8.79 -25.23
C LYS A 16 -6.48 9.33 -24.19
N LYS A 17 -7.10 10.48 -24.46
CA LYS A 17 -8.15 11.03 -23.57
C LYS A 17 -9.39 10.14 -23.57
N PRO A 18 -10.06 9.96 -22.40
CA PRO A 18 -9.73 10.56 -21.10
C PRO A 18 -8.59 9.80 -20.41
N PHE A 19 -7.84 10.49 -19.54
CA PHE A 19 -6.86 9.88 -18.64
C PHE A 19 -6.74 10.69 -17.33
N PRO A 20 -6.32 10.09 -16.21
CA PRO A 20 -6.17 10.78 -14.95
C PRO A 20 -5.09 11.87 -15.03
N CYS A 21 -5.30 12.98 -14.29
CA CYS A 21 -4.28 14.01 -14.16
C CYS A 21 -3.03 13.47 -13.43
N ASP A 22 -1.90 14.16 -13.58
CA ASP A 22 -0.68 13.89 -12.84
C ASP A 22 -0.97 14.02 -11.34
N ARG A 23 -0.51 13.04 -10.55
CA ARG A 23 -0.81 12.95 -9.12
C ARG A 23 0.22 12.13 -8.35
N TYR A 24 0.21 12.29 -7.05
CA TYR A 24 0.99 11.50 -6.09
C TYR A 24 0.11 11.08 -4.90
N LYS A 25 0.58 10.17 -4.07
CA LYS A 25 -0.16 9.65 -2.89
C LYS A 25 -1.48 8.95 -3.22
N HIS A 26 -1.65 8.52 -4.45
CA HIS A 26 -2.79 7.71 -4.90
C HIS A 26 -2.60 6.24 -4.55
N ALA A 27 -3.65 5.46 -4.62
CA ALA A 27 -3.60 4.01 -4.53
C ALA A 27 -3.93 3.35 -5.86
N CYS A 28 -3.21 2.28 -6.18
CA CYS A 28 -3.43 1.46 -7.36
C CYS A 28 -3.44 -0.02 -7.02
N VAL A 29 -4.23 -0.78 -7.76
CA VAL A 29 -4.23 -2.24 -7.70
C VAL A 29 -4.57 -2.85 -9.05
N VAL A 30 -4.00 -4.01 -9.35
CA VAL A 30 -4.34 -4.79 -10.54
C VAL A 30 -5.40 -5.83 -10.19
N CYS A 31 -6.48 -5.86 -10.95
CA CYS A 31 -7.51 -6.87 -10.84
C CYS A 31 -8.12 -7.19 -12.21
N ARG A 32 -8.22 -8.47 -12.57
CA ARG A 32 -8.89 -8.97 -13.80
C ARG A 32 -8.43 -8.26 -15.09
N GLY A 33 -7.12 -7.95 -15.22
CA GLY A 33 -6.56 -7.31 -16.42
C GLY A 33 -6.69 -5.79 -16.47
N PHE A 34 -7.17 -5.18 -15.40
CA PHE A 34 -7.26 -3.73 -15.25
C PHE A 34 -6.36 -3.25 -14.10
N VAL A 35 -5.81 -2.05 -14.25
CA VAL A 35 -5.26 -1.28 -13.14
C VAL A 35 -6.34 -0.32 -12.65
N TYR A 36 -6.74 -0.43 -11.39
CA TYR A 36 -7.62 0.53 -10.73
C TYR A 36 -6.80 1.56 -10.01
N LEU A 37 -7.19 2.83 -10.12
CA LEU A 37 -6.53 3.97 -9.49
C LEU A 37 -7.57 4.84 -8.78
N HIS A 38 -7.31 5.16 -7.52
CA HIS A 38 -8.18 6.01 -6.71
C HIS A 38 -7.40 7.10 -6.00
N GLY A 39 -7.93 8.32 -6.04
CA GLY A 39 -7.54 9.41 -5.17
C GLY A 39 -6.14 9.94 -5.38
N GLY A 40 -5.50 10.31 -4.29
CA GLY A 40 -4.21 11.00 -4.27
C GLY A 40 -4.36 12.51 -4.29
N ARG A 41 -3.32 13.18 -4.72
CA ARG A 41 -3.24 14.66 -4.74
C ARG A 41 -2.54 15.16 -5.99
N ASN A 42 -3.00 16.30 -6.49
CA ASN A 42 -2.22 17.18 -7.34
C ASN A 42 -2.05 18.54 -6.63
N THR A 43 -2.79 19.58 -6.99
CA THR A 43 -2.89 20.82 -6.21
C THR A 43 -3.87 20.69 -5.05
N THR A 44 -4.86 19.81 -5.17
CA THR A 44 -5.87 19.47 -4.16
C THR A 44 -5.96 17.97 -4.01
N SER A 45 -6.56 17.52 -2.91
CA SER A 45 -6.89 16.11 -2.72
C SER A 45 -7.93 15.65 -3.74
N LEU A 46 -7.81 14.43 -4.21
CA LEU A 46 -8.60 13.84 -5.28
C LEU A 46 -9.45 12.68 -4.75
N ARG A 47 -10.59 12.47 -5.40
CA ARG A 47 -11.50 11.35 -5.10
C ARG A 47 -11.91 10.56 -6.32
N ASP A 48 -11.43 10.96 -7.52
CA ASP A 48 -11.76 10.31 -8.76
C ASP A 48 -11.26 8.86 -8.80
N PHE A 49 -12.00 8.04 -9.51
CA PHE A 49 -11.75 6.61 -9.62
C PHE A 49 -11.64 6.21 -11.08
N TRP A 50 -10.56 5.53 -11.42
CA TRP A 50 -10.19 5.19 -12.79
C TRP A 50 -9.90 3.72 -12.94
N GLN A 51 -10.14 3.19 -14.13
CA GLN A 51 -9.60 1.92 -14.56
C GLN A 51 -8.78 2.07 -15.86
N TYR A 52 -7.68 1.35 -15.92
CA TYR A 52 -6.83 1.24 -17.10
C TYR A 52 -6.88 -0.18 -17.64
N ASN A 53 -7.33 -0.33 -18.89
CA ASN A 53 -7.29 -1.61 -19.59
C ASN A 53 -5.87 -1.88 -20.10
N ILE A 54 -5.20 -2.87 -19.54
CA ILE A 54 -3.79 -3.18 -19.86
C ILE A 54 -3.62 -3.62 -21.31
N VAL A 55 -4.59 -4.34 -21.87
CA VAL A 55 -4.53 -4.86 -23.25
C VAL A 55 -4.80 -3.77 -24.28
N LYS A 56 -5.81 -2.93 -24.02
CA LYS A 56 -6.21 -1.85 -24.95
C LYS A 56 -5.37 -0.59 -24.79
N ASN A 57 -4.63 -0.44 -23.70
CA ASN A 57 -3.94 0.79 -23.31
C ASN A 57 -4.88 2.01 -23.25
N GLU A 58 -6.00 1.86 -22.58
CA GLU A 58 -7.04 2.89 -22.49
C GLU A 58 -7.47 3.09 -21.04
N TRP A 59 -7.62 4.38 -20.66
CA TRP A 59 -8.18 4.79 -19.40
C TRP A 59 -9.67 5.04 -19.52
N GLU A 60 -10.40 4.72 -18.48
CA GLU A 60 -11.80 5.04 -18.30
C GLU A 60 -12.02 5.57 -16.88
N MET A 61 -12.70 6.70 -16.79
CA MET A 61 -13.13 7.22 -15.49
C MET A 61 -14.40 6.47 -15.08
N LEU A 62 -14.33 5.81 -13.95
CA LEU A 62 -15.50 5.15 -13.37
C LEU A 62 -16.35 6.19 -12.67
N ASP A 63 -17.66 6.16 -12.94
CA ASP A 63 -18.60 6.99 -12.21
C ASP A 63 -18.53 6.61 -10.73
N TYR A 64 -18.06 7.55 -9.92
CA TYR A 64 -18.24 7.43 -8.50
C TYR A 64 -19.53 8.14 -8.12
N THR A 65 -20.48 7.37 -7.69
CA THR A 65 -21.68 7.89 -7.06
C THR A 65 -21.31 8.58 -5.75
N LYS A 66 -22.20 9.41 -5.21
CA LYS A 66 -22.02 10.07 -3.90
C LYS A 66 -21.79 9.07 -2.75
N ASP A 67 -21.90 7.79 -3.01
CA ASP A 67 -21.83 6.68 -2.06
C ASP A 67 -20.42 6.09 -1.89
N GLY A 68 -19.42 6.58 -2.62
CA GLY A 68 -18.02 6.14 -2.53
C GLY A 68 -17.19 6.92 -1.51
N PRO A 69 -15.92 6.54 -1.33
CA PRO A 69 -15.00 7.23 -0.45
C PRO A 69 -14.80 8.70 -0.85
N GLU A 70 -14.48 9.53 0.13
CA GLU A 70 -14.11 10.92 -0.08
C GLU A 70 -12.71 11.06 -0.69
N GLU A 71 -12.18 12.29 -0.70
CA GLU A 71 -10.80 12.54 -1.08
C GLU A 71 -9.86 11.83 -0.11
N LEU A 72 -9.02 10.94 -0.64
CA LEU A 72 -8.08 10.15 0.16
C LEU A 72 -6.66 10.28 -0.38
N GLU A 73 -5.70 10.37 0.53
CA GLU A 73 -4.27 10.40 0.26
C GLU A 73 -3.53 9.38 1.14
N GLU A 74 -2.50 8.73 0.58
CA GLU A 74 -1.70 7.73 1.31
C GLU A 74 -2.56 6.60 1.91
N HIS A 75 -3.71 6.35 1.29
CA HIS A 75 -4.54 5.17 1.54
C HIS A 75 -3.99 3.96 0.79
N SER A 76 -4.48 2.78 1.13
CA SER A 76 -4.16 1.54 0.43
C SER A 76 -5.36 1.03 -0.38
N MET A 77 -5.08 0.28 -1.43
CA MET A 77 -6.08 -0.45 -2.20
C MET A 77 -5.56 -1.84 -2.53
N VAL A 78 -6.34 -2.85 -2.17
CA VAL A 78 -6.06 -4.26 -2.47
C VAL A 78 -7.25 -4.91 -3.14
N ALA A 79 -7.02 -6.02 -3.84
CA ALA A 79 -8.06 -6.75 -4.55
C ALA A 79 -8.23 -8.17 -4.00
N TYR A 80 -9.48 -8.60 -3.84
CA TYR A 80 -9.83 -9.96 -3.46
C TYR A 80 -11.18 -10.38 -4.04
N LYS A 81 -11.22 -11.49 -4.80
CA LYS A 81 -12.44 -12.09 -5.39
C LYS A 81 -13.37 -11.08 -6.09
N GLY A 82 -12.80 -10.18 -6.92
CA GLY A 82 -13.61 -9.20 -7.66
C GLY A 82 -14.05 -7.99 -6.84
N ASN A 83 -13.57 -7.85 -5.63
CA ASN A 83 -13.78 -6.66 -4.82
C ASN A 83 -12.46 -5.91 -4.61
N LEU A 84 -12.54 -4.59 -4.58
CA LEU A 84 -11.44 -3.72 -4.21
C LEU A 84 -11.68 -3.16 -2.82
N TYR A 85 -10.68 -3.26 -1.96
CA TYR A 85 -10.72 -2.81 -0.57
C TYR A 85 -9.83 -1.60 -0.42
N ILE A 86 -10.42 -0.46 -0.10
CA ILE A 86 -9.70 0.80 0.18
C ILE A 86 -9.68 1.01 1.67
N PHE A 87 -8.48 1.16 2.24
CA PHE A 87 -8.31 1.39 3.67
C PHE A 87 -7.49 2.63 3.95
N GLY A 88 -7.93 3.40 4.96
CA GLY A 88 -7.18 4.53 5.47
C GLY A 88 -7.24 5.78 4.60
N GLY A 89 -6.18 6.58 4.67
CA GLY A 89 -6.11 7.87 4.01
C GLY A 89 -6.76 8.95 4.85
N MET A 90 -6.11 9.38 5.93
CA MET A 90 -6.61 10.44 6.79
C MET A 90 -6.87 11.72 6.00
N MET A 91 -8.02 12.34 6.22
CA MET A 91 -8.24 13.75 5.90
C MET A 91 -7.67 14.63 7.02
N ASP A 92 -7.17 15.80 6.66
CA ASP A 92 -6.49 16.72 7.60
C ASP A 92 -7.40 17.35 8.67
N SER A 93 -8.71 17.05 8.69
CA SER A 93 -9.60 17.60 9.70
C SER A 93 -9.66 16.71 10.93
N ALA A 94 -8.95 17.11 11.97
CA ALA A 94 -8.93 16.47 13.29
C ALA A 94 -10.32 16.43 14.01
N PHE A 95 -11.40 16.85 13.37
CA PHE A 95 -12.71 17.10 13.98
C PHE A 95 -13.90 16.44 13.29
N THR A 96 -13.71 15.71 12.19
CA THR A 96 -14.81 14.93 11.63
C THR A 96 -14.87 13.59 12.35
N GLU A 97 -16.02 13.30 12.94
CA GLU A 97 -16.34 11.95 13.44
C GLU A 97 -15.96 10.93 12.37
N THR A 98 -15.16 9.97 12.79
CA THR A 98 -14.52 8.99 11.94
C THR A 98 -15.53 8.24 11.08
N LYS A 99 -15.63 8.60 9.82
CA LYS A 99 -16.18 7.70 8.83
C LYS A 99 -15.34 6.42 8.83
N SER A 100 -15.97 5.31 8.51
CA SER A 100 -15.26 4.03 8.47
C SER A 100 -14.00 4.16 7.61
N PRO A 101 -12.84 3.70 8.08
CA PRO A 101 -11.63 3.73 7.29
C PRO A 101 -11.61 2.70 6.15
N LEU A 102 -12.62 1.80 6.05
CA LEU A 102 -12.66 0.72 5.07
C LEU A 102 -13.85 0.84 4.14
N TRP A 103 -13.56 0.91 2.84
CA TRP A 103 -14.50 0.89 1.74
C TRP A 103 -14.29 -0.32 0.84
N ILE A 104 -15.37 -0.86 0.32
CA ILE A 104 -15.36 -1.99 -0.61
C ILE A 104 -16.05 -1.57 -1.90
N TYR A 105 -15.36 -1.76 -3.03
CA TYR A 105 -15.94 -1.63 -4.36
C TYR A 105 -16.12 -3.00 -4.98
N ASP A 106 -17.35 -3.36 -5.29
CA ASP A 106 -17.69 -4.56 -6.04
C ASP A 106 -17.60 -4.27 -7.54
N ILE A 107 -16.68 -4.93 -8.23
CA ILE A 107 -16.41 -4.68 -9.65
C ILE A 107 -17.60 -5.09 -10.53
N ASP A 108 -18.28 -6.17 -10.18
CA ASP A 108 -19.34 -6.73 -11.00
C ASP A 108 -20.62 -5.88 -10.93
N SER A 109 -20.97 -5.37 -9.75
CA SER A 109 -22.13 -4.50 -9.54
C SER A 109 -21.82 -3.01 -9.68
N ALA A 110 -20.55 -2.63 -9.76
CA ALA A 110 -20.07 -1.24 -9.76
C ALA A 110 -20.57 -0.43 -8.55
N ARG A 111 -20.61 -1.04 -7.36
CA ARG A 111 -21.15 -0.43 -6.15
C ARG A 111 -20.11 -0.33 -5.04
N TRP A 112 -20.17 0.80 -4.33
CA TRP A 112 -19.42 1.03 -3.11
C TRP A 112 -20.22 0.59 -1.87
N THR A 113 -19.51 0.02 -0.92
CA THR A 113 -20.04 -0.32 0.41
C THR A 113 -19.07 0.19 1.47
N GLU A 114 -19.57 0.98 2.39
CA GLU A 114 -18.81 1.41 3.56
C GLU A 114 -18.85 0.31 4.63
N CYS A 115 -17.69 -0.17 5.06
CA CYS A 115 -17.60 -1.07 6.21
C CYS A 115 -17.57 -0.25 7.50
N ARG A 116 -18.73 0.05 8.05
CA ARG A 116 -18.82 0.69 9.37
C ARG A 116 -18.49 -0.32 10.45
N ASN A 117 -17.57 0.05 11.32
CA ASN A 117 -17.45 -0.67 12.57
C ASN A 117 -18.75 -0.40 13.35
N VAL A 118 -19.61 -1.41 13.47
CA VAL A 118 -20.82 -1.30 14.30
C VAL A 118 -20.30 -1.01 15.71
N PRO A 119 -20.79 0.05 16.39
CA PRO A 119 -20.47 0.24 17.79
C PRO A 119 -21.05 -0.94 18.54
N ALA A 120 -20.25 -1.94 18.78
CA ALA A 120 -20.59 -2.94 19.77
C ALA A 120 -20.25 -2.34 21.13
N GLU A 121 -21.03 -2.65 22.13
CA GLU A 121 -20.81 -2.31 23.54
C GLU A 121 -19.49 -2.86 24.11
N THR A 122 -18.69 -3.50 23.29
CA THR A 122 -17.31 -3.92 23.53
C THR A 122 -16.42 -3.15 22.57
N GLU A 123 -15.38 -2.49 23.08
CA GLU A 123 -14.33 -1.80 22.32
C GLU A 123 -14.01 -2.57 21.04
N SER A 124 -14.40 -2.02 19.90
CA SER A 124 -14.24 -2.73 18.62
C SER A 124 -12.76 -2.85 18.34
N LEU A 125 -12.26 -4.06 18.36
CA LEU A 125 -10.91 -4.43 17.95
C LEU A 125 -10.76 -4.24 16.44
N ALA A 126 -10.63 -2.99 16.02
CA ALA A 126 -10.37 -2.61 14.64
C ALA A 126 -9.30 -1.51 14.59
N PRO A 127 -8.47 -1.48 13.52
CA PRO A 127 -7.45 -0.45 13.42
C PRO A 127 -8.06 0.94 13.23
N ALA A 128 -7.50 1.92 13.93
CA ALA A 128 -7.83 3.33 13.70
C ALA A 128 -7.44 3.75 12.28
N ASN A 129 -8.13 4.78 11.76
CA ASN A 129 -7.78 5.39 10.48
C ASN A 129 -6.32 5.87 10.50
N ARG A 130 -5.64 5.70 9.39
CA ARG A 130 -4.21 5.99 9.23
C ARG A 130 -3.85 6.27 7.79
N LYS A 131 -2.69 6.89 7.57
CA LYS A 131 -2.12 7.11 6.24
C LYS A 131 -0.68 6.60 6.17
N GLY A 132 -0.19 6.30 4.97
CA GLY A 132 1.19 5.84 4.77
C GLY A 132 1.49 4.46 5.35
N HIS A 133 0.46 3.68 5.68
CA HIS A 133 0.55 2.26 6.02
C HIS A 133 0.77 1.43 4.76
N SER A 134 1.17 0.18 4.93
CA SER A 134 1.14 -0.82 3.85
C SER A 134 -0.03 -1.77 4.03
N ALA A 135 -0.55 -2.27 2.91
CA ALA A 135 -1.58 -3.31 2.88
C ALA A 135 -1.23 -4.35 1.83
N VAL A 136 -1.31 -5.61 2.18
CA VAL A 136 -1.08 -6.75 1.29
C VAL A 136 -2.15 -7.80 1.50
N VAL A 137 -2.33 -8.66 0.50
CA VAL A 137 -3.26 -9.80 0.58
C VAL A 137 -2.46 -11.09 0.67
N TYR A 138 -2.80 -11.91 1.64
CA TYR A 138 -2.34 -13.29 1.74
C TYR A 138 -3.52 -14.20 2.06
N GLN A 139 -3.75 -15.20 1.19
CA GLN A 139 -4.93 -16.07 1.26
C GLN A 139 -6.24 -15.26 1.30
N SER A 140 -7.08 -15.45 2.29
CA SER A 140 -8.38 -14.77 2.46
C SER A 140 -8.34 -13.57 3.39
N SER A 141 -7.17 -12.94 3.55
CA SER A 141 -6.99 -11.83 4.48
C SER A 141 -6.14 -10.70 3.92
N MET A 142 -6.48 -9.48 4.30
CA MET A 142 -5.67 -8.29 4.11
C MET A 142 -4.85 -8.05 5.37
N TYR A 143 -3.57 -7.77 5.22
CA TYR A 143 -2.64 -7.45 6.31
C TYR A 143 -2.20 -6.00 6.20
N ILE A 144 -2.32 -5.25 7.28
CA ILE A 144 -1.97 -3.82 7.36
C ILE A 144 -0.87 -3.63 8.39
N TYR A 145 0.20 -2.92 8.02
CA TYR A 145 1.29 -2.59 8.93
C TYR A 145 1.54 -1.08 9.00
N GLY A 146 1.73 -0.60 10.24
CA GLY A 146 2.23 0.75 10.49
C GLY A 146 1.28 1.87 10.12
N GLY A 147 1.86 2.96 9.65
CA GLY A 147 1.16 4.17 9.24
C GLY A 147 1.18 5.28 10.29
N TYR A 148 0.74 6.46 9.89
CA TYR A 148 0.64 7.65 10.72
C TYR A 148 -0.80 7.85 11.20
N LEU A 149 -0.98 7.99 12.51
CA LEU A 149 -2.27 8.04 13.21
C LEU A 149 -2.64 9.46 13.68
N GLY A 150 -2.05 10.50 13.11
CA GLY A 150 -2.24 11.87 13.57
C GLY A 150 -1.61 12.12 14.94
N ILE A 151 -2.39 12.62 15.90
CA ILE A 151 -1.91 12.95 17.26
C ILE A 151 -1.27 11.74 17.97
N LYS A 152 -1.70 10.52 17.65
CA LYS A 152 -1.14 9.29 18.23
C LYS A 152 0.23 8.93 17.66
N GLY A 153 0.70 9.66 16.64
CA GLY A 153 2.02 9.45 16.04
C GLY A 153 2.08 8.31 15.05
N ILE A 154 3.26 7.72 14.92
CA ILE A 154 3.56 6.66 13.97
C ILE A 154 3.34 5.30 14.64
N SER A 155 2.63 4.41 13.94
CA SER A 155 2.24 3.09 14.46
C SER A 155 3.24 2.00 14.03
N GLN A 156 3.35 0.98 14.87
CA GLN A 156 3.94 -0.33 14.55
C GLN A 156 2.92 -1.46 14.63
N GLU A 157 1.64 -1.12 14.75
CA GLU A 157 0.57 -2.11 14.80
C GLU A 157 0.53 -2.93 13.53
N PHE A 158 0.24 -4.21 13.70
CA PHE A 158 0.05 -5.16 12.62
C PHE A 158 -1.34 -5.79 12.76
N TRP A 159 -2.19 -5.55 11.76
CA TRP A 159 -3.58 -5.94 11.73
C TRP A 159 -3.87 -6.84 10.56
N THR A 160 -4.84 -7.73 10.72
CA THR A 160 -5.41 -8.51 9.62
C THR A 160 -6.93 -8.35 9.56
N PHE A 161 -7.45 -8.24 8.34
CA PHE A 161 -8.88 -8.24 8.03
C PHE A 161 -9.21 -9.48 7.23
N HIS A 162 -10.05 -10.34 7.77
CA HIS A 162 -10.51 -11.54 7.07
C HIS A 162 -11.68 -11.20 6.17
N PHE A 163 -11.53 -11.38 4.86
CA PHE A 163 -12.50 -10.90 3.87
C PHE A 163 -13.88 -11.56 3.99
N ASP A 164 -13.94 -12.87 4.19
CA ASP A 164 -15.21 -13.61 4.18
C ASP A 164 -16.01 -13.36 5.47
N THR A 165 -15.36 -13.20 6.62
CA THR A 165 -16.00 -12.92 7.92
C THR A 165 -16.14 -11.45 8.23
N ARG A 166 -15.43 -10.58 7.50
CA ARG A 166 -15.34 -9.13 7.71
C ARG A 166 -14.90 -8.74 9.12
N LYS A 167 -14.01 -9.54 9.72
CA LYS A 167 -13.50 -9.31 11.06
C LYS A 167 -12.05 -8.86 11.06
N TRP A 168 -11.74 -7.92 11.93
CA TRP A 168 -10.39 -7.49 12.24
C TRP A 168 -9.79 -8.31 13.38
N LEU A 169 -8.48 -8.54 13.31
CA LEU A 169 -7.68 -9.12 14.35
C LEU A 169 -6.35 -8.37 14.46
N CYS A 170 -5.96 -7.98 15.66
CA CYS A 170 -4.63 -7.45 15.90
C CYS A 170 -3.63 -8.61 15.97
N VAL A 171 -2.68 -8.64 15.03
CA VAL A 171 -1.63 -9.69 14.95
C VAL A 171 -0.52 -9.41 15.95
N SER A 172 -0.13 -8.14 16.11
CA SER A 172 0.84 -7.72 17.12
C SER A 172 0.52 -6.32 17.63
N SER A 173 0.55 -6.17 18.95
CA SER A 173 0.43 -4.89 19.62
C SER A 173 1.82 -4.29 19.93
N PRO A 174 1.88 -3.00 20.31
CA PRO A 174 3.15 -2.30 20.58
C PRO A 174 4.03 -2.91 21.67
N SER A 175 3.49 -3.79 22.50
CA SER A 175 4.21 -4.44 23.60
C SER A 175 5.21 -5.53 23.16
N HIS A 176 5.17 -5.97 21.91
CA HIS A 176 6.07 -6.99 21.37
C HIS A 176 7.07 -6.35 20.39
N ASN A 177 8.25 -6.06 20.89
CA ASN A 177 9.29 -5.30 20.18
C ASN A 177 10.13 -6.16 19.19
N THR A 178 9.49 -7.02 18.40
CA THR A 178 10.17 -7.98 17.51
C THR A 178 9.86 -7.76 16.03
N GLY A 179 9.79 -6.53 15.56
CA GLY A 179 9.45 -6.28 14.17
C GLY A 179 10.11 -5.03 13.60
N PRO A 180 9.64 -4.55 12.43
CA PRO A 180 10.23 -3.42 11.75
C PRO A 180 10.19 -2.09 12.50
N GLY A 181 9.42 -2.01 13.59
CA GLY A 181 9.21 -0.77 14.36
C GLY A 181 8.20 0.18 13.72
N PRO A 182 7.87 1.30 14.43
CA PRO A 182 6.87 2.25 13.98
C PRO A 182 7.36 2.99 12.74
N ARG A 183 6.60 2.91 11.65
CA ARG A 183 6.95 3.56 10.38
C ARG A 183 5.76 3.86 9.50
N HIS A 184 5.93 4.82 8.59
CA HIS A 184 5.00 5.12 7.52
C HIS A 184 5.75 5.39 6.20
N GLY A 185 5.05 5.37 5.06
CA GLY A 185 5.66 5.57 3.75
C GLY A 185 6.61 4.43 3.33
N HIS A 186 6.55 3.29 4.02
CA HIS A 186 7.19 2.04 3.62
C HIS A 186 6.36 1.33 2.56
N SER A 187 6.93 0.33 1.92
CA SER A 187 6.23 -0.56 1.00
C SER A 187 6.23 -1.99 1.52
N ALA A 188 5.25 -2.77 1.10
CA ALA A 188 5.19 -4.19 1.38
C ALA A 188 4.65 -4.98 0.19
N VAL A 189 5.19 -6.20 0.02
CA VAL A 189 4.76 -7.14 -1.01
C VAL A 189 4.69 -8.55 -0.42
N VAL A 190 3.90 -9.42 -1.03
CA VAL A 190 3.84 -10.84 -0.67
C VAL A 190 4.56 -11.67 -1.73
N TYR A 191 5.42 -12.55 -1.27
CA TYR A 191 6.04 -13.57 -2.10
C TYR A 191 6.05 -14.90 -1.36
N GLN A 192 5.43 -15.91 -1.96
CA GLN A 192 5.21 -17.23 -1.33
C GLN A 192 4.51 -17.07 0.04
N THR A 193 5.14 -17.55 1.12
CA THR A 193 4.61 -17.48 2.50
C THR A 193 5.14 -16.29 3.29
N GLY A 194 5.72 -15.29 2.62
CA GLY A 194 6.32 -14.14 3.28
C GLY A 194 5.76 -12.80 2.80
N MET A 195 5.53 -11.89 3.74
CA MET A 195 5.34 -10.46 3.49
C MET A 195 6.69 -9.76 3.66
N TYR A 196 7.15 -9.10 2.62
CA TYR A 196 8.42 -8.35 2.63
C TYR A 196 8.12 -6.86 2.72
N LEU A 197 8.65 -6.23 3.76
CA LEU A 197 8.46 -4.82 4.09
C LEU A 197 9.79 -4.09 3.96
N PHE A 198 9.80 -2.97 3.22
CA PHE A 198 11.01 -2.21 2.91
C PHE A 198 10.86 -0.73 3.19
N GLY A 199 11.90 -0.14 3.81
CA GLY A 199 12.08 1.31 3.93
C GLY A 199 11.05 2.03 4.79
N GLY A 200 10.73 3.24 4.39
CA GLY A 200 9.81 4.14 5.08
C GLY A 200 10.49 5.08 6.05
N LEU A 201 9.70 5.85 6.78
CA LEU A 201 10.15 6.85 7.75
C LEU A 201 9.84 6.38 9.16
N MET A 202 10.86 6.31 10.01
CA MET A 202 10.77 6.04 11.43
C MET A 202 11.21 7.29 12.20
N GLY A 203 10.27 7.98 12.83
CA GLY A 203 10.55 9.31 13.38
C GLY A 203 10.94 10.29 12.27
N LEU A 204 12.16 10.79 12.29
CA LEU A 204 12.74 11.70 11.27
C LEU A 204 13.79 11.01 10.39
N SER A 205 13.91 9.69 10.47
CA SER A 205 14.95 8.94 9.78
C SER A 205 14.34 7.99 8.74
N GLU A 206 14.75 8.17 7.49
CA GLU A 206 14.44 7.25 6.41
C GLU A 206 15.17 5.92 6.63
N GLN A 207 14.46 4.83 6.33
CA GLN A 207 14.94 3.48 6.53
C GLN A 207 15.31 2.82 5.19
N LYS A 208 16.24 1.86 5.25
CA LYS A 208 16.63 1.00 4.13
C LYS A 208 16.62 -0.49 4.48
N ASP A 209 16.08 -0.80 5.64
CA ASP A 209 15.99 -2.16 6.13
C ASP A 209 14.89 -2.95 5.41
N LEU A 210 15.15 -4.22 5.24
CA LEU A 210 14.23 -5.18 4.65
C LEU A 210 13.83 -6.20 5.72
N TRP A 211 12.53 -6.32 5.95
CA TRP A 211 11.96 -7.25 6.91
C TRP A 211 11.07 -8.26 6.21
N LYS A 212 11.02 -9.48 6.74
CA LYS A 212 10.11 -10.54 6.32
C LYS A 212 9.23 -10.95 7.49
N TRP A 213 7.91 -10.88 7.30
CA TRP A 213 6.94 -11.61 8.09
C TRP A 213 6.71 -12.96 7.44
N ASP A 214 6.93 -14.04 8.18
CA ASP A 214 6.60 -15.39 7.72
C ASP A 214 5.20 -15.77 8.21
N PHE A 215 4.27 -15.98 7.28
CA PHE A 215 2.88 -16.29 7.61
C PHE A 215 2.70 -17.67 8.26
N VAL A 216 3.65 -18.59 8.07
CA VAL A 216 3.59 -19.93 8.66
C VAL A 216 4.06 -19.92 10.10
N SER A 217 5.20 -19.30 10.37
CA SER A 217 5.77 -19.20 11.72
C SER A 217 5.23 -18.04 12.53
N SER A 218 4.47 -17.12 11.89
CA SER A 218 3.96 -15.89 12.51
C SER A 218 5.07 -15.09 13.20
N SER A 219 6.18 -14.87 12.52
CA SER A 219 7.34 -14.18 13.09
C SER A 219 8.01 -13.24 12.09
N TRP A 220 8.60 -12.15 12.63
CA TRP A 220 9.42 -11.21 11.89
C TRP A 220 10.88 -11.64 11.87
N SER A 221 11.54 -11.43 10.74
CA SER A 221 12.99 -11.53 10.59
C SER A 221 13.53 -10.36 9.78
N ASN A 222 14.64 -9.78 10.23
CA ASN A 222 15.37 -8.76 9.48
C ASN A 222 16.27 -9.43 8.44
N ILE A 223 16.13 -9.05 7.18
CA ILE A 223 16.96 -9.57 6.09
C ILE A 223 18.13 -8.63 5.88
N ARG A 224 19.33 -9.09 6.25
CA ARG A 224 20.55 -8.32 6.05
C ARG A 224 21.10 -8.57 4.66
N THR A 225 21.32 -7.49 3.91
CA THR A 225 21.94 -7.50 2.58
C THR A 225 23.21 -6.67 2.60
N SER A 226 24.24 -7.09 1.84
CA SER A 226 25.51 -6.36 1.76
C SER A 226 25.41 -5.05 0.98
N GLN A 227 24.49 -5.01 0.02
CA GLN A 227 24.20 -3.83 -0.83
C GLN A 227 22.68 -3.70 -0.96
N GLY A 228 22.22 -2.54 -1.39
CA GLY A 228 20.79 -2.30 -1.60
C GLY A 228 20.48 -0.82 -1.83
N PRO A 229 19.18 -0.50 -1.97
CA PRO A 229 18.74 0.87 -2.15
C PRO A 229 19.19 1.78 -1.00
N PRO A 230 19.33 3.07 -1.25
CA PRO A 230 19.46 4.05 -0.18
C PRO A 230 18.21 4.06 0.72
N PRO A 231 18.29 4.68 1.91
CA PRO A 231 17.10 4.93 2.71
C PRO A 231 16.06 5.70 1.92
N VAL A 232 14.81 5.26 1.92
CA VAL A 232 13.76 5.83 1.06
C VAL A 232 12.38 5.77 1.69
N VAL A 233 11.55 6.77 1.41
CA VAL A 233 10.17 6.90 1.86
C VAL A 233 9.25 7.24 0.69
N GLY A 234 8.03 6.71 0.70
CA GLY A 234 7.02 6.98 -0.33
C GLY A 234 7.28 6.32 -1.70
N HIS A 235 8.15 5.32 -1.74
CA HIS A 235 8.42 4.49 -2.91
C HIS A 235 7.31 3.47 -3.15
N ALA A 236 7.26 2.93 -4.35
CA ALA A 236 6.37 1.82 -4.72
C ALA A 236 7.14 0.50 -4.81
N SER A 237 6.47 -0.60 -4.53
CA SER A 237 7.03 -1.93 -4.73
C SER A 237 6.01 -2.92 -5.31
N ILE A 238 6.50 -3.81 -6.15
CA ILE A 238 5.73 -4.91 -6.74
C ILE A 238 6.57 -6.17 -6.82
N VAL A 239 5.90 -7.32 -6.93
CA VAL A 239 6.57 -8.59 -7.22
C VAL A 239 6.49 -8.89 -8.72
N TYR A 240 7.64 -9.20 -9.30
CA TYR A 240 7.73 -9.62 -10.69
C TYR A 240 8.82 -10.68 -10.87
N LYS A 241 8.48 -11.82 -11.48
CA LYS A 241 9.41 -12.92 -11.82
C LYS A 241 10.40 -13.27 -10.69
N GLY A 242 9.88 -13.61 -9.50
CA GLY A 242 10.69 -14.03 -8.35
C GLY A 242 11.55 -12.92 -7.73
N SER A 243 11.17 -11.67 -7.96
CA SER A 243 11.87 -10.51 -7.42
C SER A 243 10.88 -9.44 -6.95
N MET A 244 11.29 -8.67 -5.94
CA MET A 244 10.64 -7.42 -5.57
C MET A 244 11.31 -6.27 -6.33
N LEU A 245 10.52 -5.52 -7.06
CA LEU A 245 10.95 -4.28 -7.70
C LEU A 245 10.58 -3.12 -6.77
N VAL A 246 11.51 -2.20 -6.54
CA VAL A 246 11.32 -0.98 -5.74
C VAL A 246 11.65 0.22 -6.60
N PHE A 247 10.74 1.17 -6.70
CA PHE A 247 10.90 2.34 -7.56
C PHE A 247 10.51 3.64 -6.87
N GLY A 248 11.31 4.66 -7.08
CA GLY A 248 10.99 6.04 -6.71
C GLY A 248 11.10 6.34 -5.23
N GLY A 249 10.25 7.23 -4.76
CA GLY A 249 10.25 7.76 -3.39
C GLY A 249 11.21 8.94 -3.20
N GLY A 250 11.36 9.38 -1.96
CA GLY A 250 12.28 10.47 -1.57
C GLY A 250 13.46 9.95 -0.79
N ILE A 251 14.62 10.55 -1.04
CA ILE A 251 15.86 10.36 -0.29
C ILE A 251 16.14 11.68 0.42
N SER A 252 16.38 11.64 1.75
CA SER A 252 16.74 12.80 2.59
C SER A 252 16.18 14.16 2.12
N ASN A 253 15.04 14.53 2.66
CA ASN A 253 14.47 15.88 2.64
C ASN A 253 14.14 16.54 1.31
N SER A 254 13.87 15.81 0.24
CA SER A 254 13.17 16.37 -0.94
C SER A 254 13.74 16.03 -2.32
N SER A 255 14.73 15.18 -2.44
CA SER A 255 15.17 14.77 -3.77
C SER A 255 14.37 13.57 -4.23
N PRO A 256 13.54 13.69 -5.29
CA PRO A 256 12.91 12.54 -5.89
C PRO A 256 13.96 11.54 -6.35
N ASN A 257 13.69 10.26 -6.13
CA ASN A 257 14.53 9.17 -6.61
C ASN A 257 13.86 8.51 -7.80
N ASP A 258 14.58 8.32 -8.90
CA ASP A 258 14.12 7.63 -10.11
C ASP A 258 14.79 6.26 -10.31
N ASP A 259 15.54 5.79 -9.34
CA ASP A 259 16.17 4.48 -9.37
C ASP A 259 15.14 3.35 -9.32
N LEU A 260 15.39 2.31 -10.10
CA LEU A 260 14.68 1.05 -10.06
C LEU A 260 15.60 -0.02 -9.47
N TRP A 261 15.28 -0.49 -8.28
CA TRP A 261 16.00 -1.57 -7.61
C TRP A 261 15.25 -2.88 -7.71
N LYS A 262 16.00 -3.97 -7.75
CA LYS A 262 15.47 -5.32 -7.84
C LYS A 262 16.07 -6.22 -6.77
N TYR A 263 15.22 -6.69 -5.86
CA TYR A 263 15.59 -7.68 -4.86
C TYR A 263 15.21 -9.09 -5.34
N HIS A 264 16.18 -9.98 -5.47
CA HIS A 264 15.96 -11.37 -5.84
C HIS A 264 15.69 -12.20 -4.60
N PHE A 265 14.49 -12.75 -4.48
CA PHE A 265 14.08 -13.51 -3.29
C PHE A 265 14.92 -14.76 -3.07
N HIS A 266 15.30 -15.47 -4.12
CA HIS A 266 16.07 -16.71 -4.02
C HIS A 266 17.51 -16.48 -3.58
N THR A 267 18.18 -15.51 -4.14
CA THR A 267 19.60 -15.20 -3.83
C THR A 267 19.76 -14.21 -2.68
N GLN A 268 18.67 -13.57 -2.27
CA GLN A 268 18.65 -12.53 -1.24
C GLN A 268 19.60 -11.36 -1.54
N THR A 269 19.65 -10.93 -2.80
CA THR A 269 20.54 -9.87 -3.28
C THR A 269 19.79 -8.79 -4.01
N TRP A 270 20.28 -7.56 -3.88
CA TRP A 270 19.82 -6.39 -4.64
C TRP A 270 20.65 -6.15 -5.89
N LYS A 271 20.00 -5.64 -6.93
CA LYS A 271 20.61 -5.13 -8.16
C LYS A 271 19.94 -3.84 -8.59
#